data_c487b6401818a72b4366d5358b2a9ae3
#
_entry.id   c487b6401818a72b4366d5358b2a9ae3
#
_cell.length_a   1.000
_cell.length_b   1.000
_cell.length_c   1.000
_cell.angle_alpha   90.00
_cell.angle_beta   90.00
_cell.angle_gamma   90.00
#
_symmetry.space_group_name_H-M   'P 1'
#
loop_
_entity.id
_entity.type
_entity.pdbx_description
1 polymer ?
#
loop_
_entity_poly.entity_id
_entity_poly.type
_entity_poly.pdbx_seq_one_letter_code
_entity_poly.pdbx_strand_id
1 'polypeptide(L)'
;MRVFIIAGEPSGDKLGAALMEGLQTLVPDVVFDGIGGAGMSEAGLQSRFPMEEISIMGISEILSQYRHLKTRIAETADQIVQTRPDVLITIDLPEFSLRVAKLVKAKSQIRCVHYVAPTVWAWRAGRAAKMARHIDQVLALFPFEPPYMEAVGMRCDFVGHPVVTDVQASVEEAHAFRTEHSFGEAQVALVLPGSRRGEVSRLAPIFGEALAPVLQAHPDLKIVIPAAAPVEELVRNAVADWSCTPLIIRSEDKAQKRAAFKAADVAIAASGTVSLELAAAGTPMVIAYDMSWLSRQVIGRMLKVDTVTLVNLVSETRAVPEFIGADCIPERIAGGLNELLSDPTPQTQAMQNTMVRLGQGGEAPGIRAAKAVLSGLSHSGKTH
;
A
#
# COMPACT_ATOMS: atom_id res chain seq x y z
N MET A 1 14.14 -5.43 -26.39
CA MET A 1 13.64 -4.22 -25.70
C MET A 1 14.49 -3.97 -24.47
N ARG A 2 14.90 -2.72 -24.23
CA ARG A 2 15.69 -2.34 -23.04
C ARG A 2 14.83 -1.47 -22.11
N VAL A 3 14.70 -1.86 -20.87
CA VAL A 3 13.90 -1.18 -19.83
C VAL A 3 14.82 -0.68 -18.73
N PHE A 4 14.75 0.59 -18.38
CA PHE A 4 15.35 1.10 -17.16
C PHE A 4 14.25 1.22 -16.09
N ILE A 5 14.37 0.49 -14.97
CA ILE A 5 13.34 0.40 -13.94
C ILE A 5 13.87 0.82 -12.57
N ILE A 6 13.09 1.60 -11.81
CA ILE A 6 13.49 2.15 -10.52
C ILE A 6 12.40 1.89 -9.48
N ALA A 7 12.77 1.20 -8.41
CA ALA A 7 12.01 1.08 -7.17
C ALA A 7 12.90 1.50 -6.00
N GLY A 8 12.32 2.12 -4.97
CA GLY A 8 13.05 2.60 -3.80
C GLY A 8 12.48 2.12 -2.47
N GLU A 9 11.46 1.27 -2.49
CA GLU A 9 10.83 0.72 -1.29
C GLU A 9 10.41 -0.74 -1.54
N PRO A 10 10.28 -1.57 -0.49
CA PRO A 10 9.90 -2.98 -0.63
C PRO A 10 8.57 -3.20 -1.37
N SER A 11 7.61 -2.29 -1.20
CA SER A 11 6.34 -2.31 -1.94
C SER A 11 6.54 -2.07 -3.44
N GLY A 12 7.40 -1.11 -3.78
CA GLY A 12 7.77 -0.82 -5.16
C GLY A 12 8.60 -1.95 -5.79
N ASP A 13 9.49 -2.57 -5.04
CA ASP A 13 10.28 -3.73 -5.47
C ASP A 13 9.36 -4.91 -5.85
N LYS A 14 8.35 -5.20 -5.03
CA LYS A 14 7.35 -6.24 -5.32
C LYS A 14 6.57 -5.93 -6.62
N LEU A 15 6.13 -4.69 -6.81
CA LEU A 15 5.46 -4.25 -8.05
C LEU A 15 6.39 -4.36 -9.26
N GLY A 16 7.65 -3.97 -9.07
CA GLY A 16 8.70 -4.04 -10.09
C GLY A 16 8.98 -5.46 -10.54
N ALA A 17 9.14 -6.39 -9.61
CA ALA A 17 9.34 -7.81 -9.89
C ALA A 17 8.19 -8.39 -10.71
N ALA A 18 6.94 -8.19 -10.29
CA ALA A 18 5.76 -8.67 -11.02
C ALA A 18 5.64 -8.06 -12.44
N LEU A 19 5.98 -6.77 -12.60
CA LEU A 19 6.03 -6.12 -13.91
C LEU A 19 7.13 -6.69 -14.81
N MET A 20 8.31 -6.96 -14.24
CA MET A 20 9.45 -7.55 -14.97
C MET A 20 9.10 -8.96 -15.46
N GLU A 21 8.53 -9.80 -14.60
CA GLU A 21 8.04 -11.15 -14.98
C GLU A 21 6.98 -11.06 -16.09
N GLY A 22 6.06 -10.10 -15.99
CA GLY A 22 5.07 -9.84 -17.02
C GLY A 22 5.69 -9.42 -18.35
N LEU A 23 6.69 -8.55 -18.32
CA LEU A 23 7.42 -8.13 -19.53
C LEU A 23 8.22 -9.29 -20.15
N GLN A 24 8.89 -10.12 -19.34
CA GLN A 24 9.61 -11.31 -19.81
C GLN A 24 8.68 -12.32 -20.50
N THR A 25 7.46 -12.48 -19.95
CA THR A 25 6.45 -13.36 -20.55
C THR A 25 6.00 -12.88 -21.93
N LEU A 26 5.91 -11.56 -22.13
CA LEU A 26 5.40 -10.96 -23.38
C LEU A 26 6.51 -10.62 -24.40
N VAL A 27 7.73 -10.37 -23.93
CA VAL A 27 8.91 -10.00 -24.72
C VAL A 27 10.12 -10.77 -24.18
N PRO A 28 10.38 -12.01 -24.67
CA PRO A 28 11.43 -12.88 -24.13
C PRO A 28 12.84 -12.25 -24.09
N ASP A 29 13.15 -11.38 -25.06
CA ASP A 29 14.48 -10.71 -25.17
C ASP A 29 14.51 -9.34 -24.47
N VAL A 30 13.66 -9.13 -23.44
CA VAL A 30 13.70 -7.89 -22.66
C VAL A 30 14.92 -7.87 -21.75
N VAL A 31 15.61 -6.74 -21.71
CA VAL A 31 16.78 -6.50 -20.86
C VAL A 31 16.45 -5.40 -19.86
N PHE A 32 16.70 -5.68 -18.59
CA PHE A 32 16.49 -4.74 -17.50
C PHE A 32 17.79 -4.14 -17.02
N ASP A 33 17.73 -2.88 -16.68
CA ASP A 33 18.75 -2.09 -16.02
C ASP A 33 18.05 -1.20 -14.98
N GLY A 34 18.69 -0.81 -13.90
CA GLY A 34 18.05 0.08 -12.95
C GLY A 34 18.39 -0.12 -11.48
N ILE A 35 17.41 0.16 -10.62
CA ILE A 35 17.55 0.13 -9.16
C ILE A 35 16.33 -0.61 -8.59
N GLY A 36 16.59 -1.61 -7.75
CA GLY A 36 15.56 -2.42 -7.11
C GLY A 36 16.12 -3.22 -5.94
N GLY A 37 15.24 -3.92 -5.27
CA GLY A 37 15.55 -4.77 -4.14
C GLY A 37 15.68 -6.25 -4.52
N ALA A 38 15.42 -7.12 -3.52
CA ALA A 38 15.58 -8.57 -3.66
C ALA A 38 14.60 -9.17 -4.68
N GLY A 39 13.32 -8.73 -4.68
CA GLY A 39 12.32 -9.28 -5.60
C GLY A 39 12.66 -8.98 -7.07
N MET A 40 13.06 -7.74 -7.39
CA MET A 40 13.48 -7.40 -8.74
C MET A 40 14.79 -8.09 -9.12
N SER A 41 15.66 -8.35 -8.15
CA SER A 41 16.91 -9.10 -8.38
C SER A 41 16.62 -10.58 -8.72
N GLU A 42 15.67 -11.20 -8.04
CA GLU A 42 15.18 -12.55 -8.36
C GLU A 42 14.55 -12.62 -9.76
N ALA A 43 13.88 -11.53 -10.19
CA ALA A 43 13.35 -11.35 -11.53
C ALA A 43 14.41 -10.97 -12.59
N GLY A 44 15.71 -10.93 -12.23
CA GLY A 44 16.84 -10.76 -13.15
C GLY A 44 17.41 -9.35 -13.25
N LEU A 45 17.07 -8.42 -12.35
CA LEU A 45 17.70 -7.10 -12.28
C LEU A 45 19.04 -7.17 -11.54
N GLN A 46 20.09 -6.63 -12.12
CA GLN A 46 21.29 -6.22 -11.38
C GLN A 46 21.13 -4.76 -10.94
N SER A 47 20.81 -4.55 -9.64
CA SER A 47 20.66 -3.19 -9.14
C SER A 47 21.98 -2.42 -9.18
N ARG A 48 21.96 -1.20 -9.68
CA ARG A 48 23.16 -0.35 -9.82
C ARG A 48 23.76 0.10 -8.49
N PHE A 49 22.91 0.19 -7.47
CA PHE A 49 23.31 0.45 -6.08
C PHE A 49 22.19 -0.06 -5.14
N PRO A 50 22.44 -0.18 -3.83
CA PRO A 50 21.43 -0.61 -2.88
C PRO A 50 20.21 0.30 -2.87
N MET A 51 19.01 -0.28 -2.98
CA MET A 51 17.73 0.44 -3.01
C MET A 51 17.55 1.35 -1.79
N GLU A 52 18.09 0.95 -0.66
CA GLU A 52 18.05 1.65 0.62
C GLU A 52 18.66 3.05 0.57
N GLU A 53 19.60 3.30 -0.35
CA GLU A 53 20.23 4.62 -0.51
C GLU A 53 19.25 5.72 -0.98
N ILE A 54 18.11 5.32 -1.56
CA ILE A 54 17.07 6.24 -2.03
C ILE A 54 15.77 6.12 -1.24
N SER A 55 15.66 5.12 -0.35
CA SER A 55 14.52 4.86 0.54
C SER A 55 14.57 5.74 1.79
N ILE A 56 14.51 7.06 1.62
CA ILE A 56 14.63 8.00 2.74
C ILE A 56 13.23 8.31 3.28
N MET A 57 12.97 7.88 4.52
CA MET A 57 11.74 8.15 5.24
C MET A 57 11.96 9.17 6.35
N GLY A 58 11.32 10.34 6.24
CA GLY A 58 11.31 11.35 7.29
C GLY A 58 12.01 12.67 6.91
N ILE A 59 11.47 13.78 7.42
CA ILE A 59 11.97 15.14 7.08
C ILE A 59 13.40 15.35 7.57
N SER A 60 13.76 14.82 8.75
CA SER A 60 15.11 14.93 9.33
C SER A 60 16.14 14.15 8.51
N GLU A 61 15.80 12.95 8.03
CA GLU A 61 16.66 12.13 7.19
C GLU A 61 16.85 12.75 5.81
N ILE A 62 15.78 13.28 5.21
CA ILE A 62 15.84 14.01 3.94
C ILE A 62 16.82 15.18 4.03
N LEU A 63 16.81 15.95 5.12
CA LEU A 63 17.71 17.09 5.31
C LEU A 63 19.17 16.66 5.46
N SER A 64 19.44 15.60 6.22
CA SER A 64 20.79 15.10 6.44
C SER A 64 21.41 14.45 5.19
N GLN A 65 20.60 13.79 4.36
CA GLN A 65 21.05 13.08 3.17
C GLN A 65 20.73 13.81 1.86
N TYR A 66 20.23 15.06 1.92
CA TYR A 66 19.80 15.80 0.74
C TYR A 66 20.86 15.92 -0.37
N ARG A 67 22.13 16.14 0.02
CA ARG A 67 23.23 16.22 -0.98
C ARG A 67 23.46 14.88 -1.66
N HIS A 68 23.47 13.80 -0.90
CA HIS A 68 23.61 12.44 -1.43
C HIS A 68 22.48 12.09 -2.38
N LEU A 69 21.24 12.32 -1.96
CA LEU A 69 20.06 12.08 -2.80
C LEU A 69 20.09 12.89 -4.11
N LYS A 70 20.52 14.16 -4.05
CA LYS A 70 20.68 15.00 -5.23
C LYS A 70 21.72 14.45 -6.19
N THR A 71 22.84 13.95 -5.69
CA THR A 71 23.88 13.30 -6.48
C THR A 71 23.35 12.04 -7.15
N ARG A 72 22.67 11.15 -6.39
CA ARG A 72 22.07 9.93 -6.93
C ARG A 72 21.01 10.23 -8.01
N ILE A 73 20.20 11.27 -7.86
CA ILE A 73 19.24 11.72 -8.87
C ILE A 73 19.97 12.11 -10.18
N ALA A 74 21.04 12.89 -10.08
CA ALA A 74 21.78 13.34 -11.26
C ALA A 74 22.51 12.17 -11.96
N GLU A 75 23.24 11.35 -11.19
CA GLU A 75 23.93 10.16 -11.70
C GLU A 75 22.98 9.18 -12.39
N THR A 76 21.84 8.89 -11.77
CA THR A 76 20.82 7.99 -12.35
C THR A 76 20.27 8.57 -13.66
N ALA A 77 19.94 9.86 -13.69
CA ALA A 77 19.44 10.49 -14.92
C ALA A 77 20.48 10.47 -16.04
N ASP A 78 21.76 10.73 -15.75
CA ASP A 78 22.84 10.69 -16.75
C ASP A 78 23.06 9.25 -17.27
N GLN A 79 23.00 8.24 -16.41
CA GLN A 79 23.08 6.83 -16.78
C GLN A 79 21.93 6.42 -17.71
N ILE A 80 20.69 6.85 -17.43
CA ILE A 80 19.53 6.57 -18.28
C ILE A 80 19.73 7.20 -19.68
N VAL A 81 20.18 8.44 -19.74
CA VAL A 81 20.44 9.13 -21.02
C VAL A 81 21.57 8.44 -21.82
N GLN A 82 22.61 7.94 -21.13
CA GLN A 82 23.71 7.20 -21.77
C GLN A 82 23.28 5.83 -22.27
N THR A 83 22.51 5.07 -21.50
CA THR A 83 22.08 3.70 -21.87
C THR A 83 20.98 3.68 -22.91
N ARG A 84 20.26 4.80 -23.10
CA ARG A 84 19.16 4.98 -24.08
C ARG A 84 18.16 3.82 -24.05
N PRO A 85 17.50 3.56 -22.92
CA PRO A 85 16.46 2.53 -22.89
C PRO A 85 15.26 2.93 -23.76
N ASP A 86 14.47 1.94 -24.19
CA ASP A 86 13.20 2.15 -24.88
C ASP A 86 12.17 2.82 -23.96
N VAL A 87 12.26 2.53 -22.66
CA VAL A 87 11.38 3.08 -21.62
C VAL A 87 12.09 3.21 -20.27
N LEU A 88 11.82 4.32 -19.59
CA LEU A 88 12.09 4.50 -18.16
C LEU A 88 10.80 4.20 -17.39
N ILE A 89 10.86 3.26 -16.46
CA ILE A 89 9.75 2.94 -15.54
C ILE A 89 10.19 3.30 -14.12
N THR A 90 9.45 4.20 -13.48
CA THR A 90 9.67 4.57 -12.09
C THR A 90 8.49 4.08 -11.25
N ILE A 91 8.76 3.53 -10.06
CA ILE A 91 7.74 2.94 -9.19
C ILE A 91 7.71 3.69 -7.89
N ASP A 92 6.56 4.33 -7.60
CA ASP A 92 6.36 5.15 -6.39
C ASP A 92 7.51 6.14 -6.14
N LEU A 93 7.84 6.44 -4.88
CA LEU A 93 8.98 7.30 -4.46
C LEU A 93 9.06 8.63 -5.23
N PRO A 94 8.02 9.49 -5.21
CA PRO A 94 7.91 10.65 -6.09
C PRO A 94 9.04 11.66 -5.93
N GLU A 95 9.65 11.76 -4.74
CA GLU A 95 10.75 12.70 -4.48
C GLU A 95 12.04 12.34 -5.21
N PHE A 96 12.28 11.07 -5.52
CA PHE A 96 13.37 10.60 -6.35
C PHE A 96 12.90 10.43 -7.80
N SER A 97 11.89 9.63 -8.01
CA SER A 97 11.39 9.19 -9.31
C SER A 97 11.04 10.33 -10.27
N LEU A 98 10.25 11.30 -9.80
CA LEU A 98 9.82 12.43 -10.65
C LEU A 98 10.95 13.42 -10.93
N ARG A 99 11.94 13.53 -10.04
CA ARG A 99 13.12 14.37 -10.29
C ARG A 99 14.05 13.72 -11.33
N VAL A 100 14.25 12.40 -11.28
CA VAL A 100 14.98 11.65 -12.30
C VAL A 100 14.28 11.79 -13.65
N ALA A 101 12.98 11.52 -13.74
CA ALA A 101 12.20 11.65 -14.96
C ALA A 101 12.28 13.06 -15.56
N LYS A 102 12.21 14.10 -14.71
CA LYS A 102 12.40 15.51 -15.15
C LYS A 102 13.76 15.75 -15.82
N LEU A 103 14.84 15.24 -15.23
CA LEU A 103 16.19 15.40 -15.80
C LEU A 103 16.36 14.61 -17.10
N VAL A 104 15.80 13.40 -17.17
CA VAL A 104 15.80 12.57 -18.37
C VAL A 104 15.05 13.25 -19.50
N LYS A 105 13.84 13.77 -19.25
CA LYS A 105 13.03 14.50 -20.25
C LYS A 105 13.70 15.79 -20.72
N ALA A 106 14.50 16.43 -19.89
CA ALA A 106 15.26 17.62 -20.31
C ALA A 106 16.39 17.33 -21.30
N LYS A 107 16.85 16.06 -21.37
CA LYS A 107 18.02 15.65 -22.17
C LYS A 107 17.69 14.61 -23.25
N SER A 108 16.48 14.06 -23.25
CA SER A 108 16.10 12.96 -24.16
C SER A 108 14.60 12.91 -24.42
N GLN A 109 14.20 12.10 -25.41
CA GLN A 109 12.82 11.77 -25.72
C GLN A 109 12.41 10.39 -25.17
N ILE A 110 13.19 9.82 -24.23
CA ILE A 110 12.89 8.52 -23.62
C ILE A 110 11.50 8.59 -23.00
N ARG A 111 10.67 7.59 -23.30
CA ARG A 111 9.34 7.46 -22.71
C ARG A 111 9.44 7.20 -21.21
N CYS A 112 8.73 7.98 -20.41
CA CYS A 112 8.70 7.85 -18.96
C CYS A 112 7.34 7.34 -18.50
N VAL A 113 7.33 6.18 -17.85
CA VAL A 113 6.15 5.56 -17.23
C VAL A 113 6.32 5.63 -15.71
N HIS A 114 5.27 6.01 -15.02
CA HIS A 114 5.26 6.01 -13.55
C HIS A 114 4.23 5.02 -13.04
N TYR A 115 4.65 4.08 -12.23
CA TYR A 115 3.79 3.09 -11.61
C TYR A 115 3.43 3.56 -10.20
N VAL A 116 2.17 3.50 -9.83
CA VAL A 116 1.49 4.07 -8.67
C VAL A 116 1.11 5.54 -8.89
N ALA A 117 -0.17 5.77 -9.12
CA ALA A 117 -0.71 7.13 -9.28
C ALA A 117 -0.56 7.94 -7.98
N PRO A 118 -0.26 9.23 -8.07
CA PRO A 118 -0.25 10.09 -6.88
C PRO A 118 -1.67 10.25 -6.32
N THR A 119 -1.82 10.31 -5.01
CA THR A 119 -3.10 10.41 -4.29
C THR A 119 -3.79 11.77 -4.48
N VAL A 120 -3.93 12.23 -5.73
CA VAL A 120 -4.54 13.54 -6.06
C VAL A 120 -6.05 13.57 -5.90
N TRP A 121 -6.68 12.41 -5.86
CA TRP A 121 -8.09 12.24 -5.57
C TRP A 121 -8.45 12.63 -4.13
N ALA A 122 -7.54 12.41 -3.19
CA ALA A 122 -7.73 12.77 -1.80
C ALA A 122 -7.30 14.20 -1.50
N TRP A 123 -6.18 14.67 -2.10
CA TRP A 123 -5.60 15.98 -1.80
C TRP A 123 -4.59 16.41 -2.88
N ARG A 124 -4.25 17.70 -2.96
CA ARG A 124 -3.21 18.26 -3.86
C ARG A 124 -3.40 17.94 -5.36
N ALA A 125 -4.59 18.19 -5.91
CA ALA A 125 -4.91 17.94 -7.32
C ALA A 125 -3.87 18.50 -8.34
N GLY A 126 -3.18 19.59 -8.04
CA GLY A 126 -2.13 20.15 -8.89
C GLY A 126 -0.87 19.30 -9.07
N ARG A 127 -0.72 18.19 -8.31
CA ARG A 127 0.41 17.25 -8.50
C ARG A 127 0.34 16.52 -9.84
N ALA A 128 -0.86 16.13 -10.29
CA ALA A 128 -1.03 15.48 -11.60
C ALA A 128 -0.52 16.36 -12.74
N ALA A 129 -0.90 17.65 -12.76
CA ALA A 129 -0.46 18.60 -13.79
C ALA A 129 1.07 18.85 -13.78
N LYS A 130 1.71 18.82 -12.59
CA LYS A 130 3.17 18.90 -12.51
C LYS A 130 3.85 17.64 -13.05
N MET A 131 3.27 16.48 -12.78
CA MET A 131 3.77 15.17 -13.19
C MET A 131 3.63 14.98 -14.70
N ALA A 132 2.52 15.42 -15.31
CA ALA A 132 2.26 15.35 -16.75
C ALA A 132 3.33 16.06 -17.63
N ARG A 133 4.15 16.94 -17.04
CA ARG A 133 5.26 17.59 -17.76
C ARG A 133 6.43 16.65 -18.05
N HIS A 134 6.54 15.53 -17.35
CA HIS A 134 7.72 14.67 -17.36
C HIS A 134 7.38 13.17 -17.43
N ILE A 135 6.11 12.81 -17.22
CA ILE A 135 5.60 11.44 -17.28
C ILE A 135 4.61 11.34 -18.45
N ASP A 136 4.83 10.38 -19.31
CA ASP A 136 3.99 10.13 -20.49
C ASP A 136 2.80 9.21 -20.17
N GLN A 137 2.95 8.34 -19.16
CA GLN A 137 1.96 7.33 -18.81
C GLN A 137 2.04 6.98 -17.33
N VAL A 138 0.88 6.80 -16.70
CA VAL A 138 0.75 6.28 -15.33
C VAL A 138 0.12 4.90 -15.37
N LEU A 139 0.65 4.00 -14.55
CA LEU A 139 0.02 2.72 -14.23
C LEU A 139 -0.66 2.85 -12.87
N ALA A 140 -1.97 2.85 -12.87
CA ALA A 140 -2.81 3.07 -11.69
C ALA A 140 -3.18 1.77 -11.00
N LEU A 141 -3.16 1.79 -9.66
CA LEU A 141 -3.55 0.65 -8.82
C LEU A 141 -5.05 0.58 -8.55
N PHE A 142 -5.75 1.72 -8.67
CA PHE A 142 -7.16 1.82 -8.34
C PHE A 142 -8.00 2.25 -9.55
N PRO A 143 -9.21 1.69 -9.71
CA PRO A 143 -10.06 1.95 -10.88
C PRO A 143 -10.58 3.39 -10.95
N PHE A 144 -10.56 4.13 -9.85
CA PHE A 144 -11.00 5.52 -9.79
C PHE A 144 -9.90 6.54 -10.10
N GLU A 145 -8.63 6.12 -10.27
CA GLU A 145 -7.49 7.03 -10.48
C GLU A 145 -7.36 7.57 -11.91
N PRO A 146 -7.64 6.80 -12.98
CA PRO A 146 -7.43 7.25 -14.36
C PRO A 146 -8.05 8.61 -14.70
N PRO A 147 -9.30 8.93 -14.35
CA PRO A 147 -9.92 10.21 -14.71
C PRO A 147 -9.14 11.44 -14.21
N TYR A 148 -8.45 11.34 -13.06
CA TYR A 148 -7.66 12.45 -12.51
C TYR A 148 -6.36 12.69 -13.28
N MET A 149 -5.80 11.65 -13.90
CA MET A 149 -4.59 11.73 -14.72
C MET A 149 -4.95 12.17 -16.14
N GLU A 150 -6.01 11.65 -16.71
CA GLU A 150 -6.50 11.97 -18.03
C GLU A 150 -6.97 13.43 -18.13
N ALA A 151 -7.55 13.96 -17.06
CA ALA A 151 -7.96 15.38 -16.97
C ALA A 151 -6.80 16.39 -17.18
N VAL A 152 -5.56 15.95 -17.02
CA VAL A 152 -4.36 16.75 -17.28
C VAL A 152 -3.61 16.33 -18.55
N GLY A 153 -4.24 15.51 -19.41
CA GLY A 153 -3.70 15.05 -20.69
C GLY A 153 -2.66 13.93 -20.57
N MET A 154 -2.58 13.24 -19.43
CA MET A 154 -1.63 12.16 -19.18
C MET A 154 -2.34 10.81 -19.34
N ARG A 155 -1.77 9.90 -20.15
CA ARG A 155 -2.30 8.55 -20.29
C ARG A 155 -2.26 7.84 -18.93
N CYS A 156 -3.34 7.17 -18.54
CA CYS A 156 -3.41 6.40 -17.32
C CYS A 156 -4.12 5.07 -17.55
N ASP A 157 -3.45 3.99 -17.25
CA ASP A 157 -3.97 2.65 -17.40
C ASP A 157 -4.17 2.01 -16.02
N PHE A 158 -5.40 1.63 -15.70
CA PHE A 158 -5.69 0.85 -14.49
C PHE A 158 -5.22 -0.59 -14.70
N VAL A 159 -4.23 -1.00 -13.90
CA VAL A 159 -3.57 -2.30 -14.05
C VAL A 159 -3.94 -3.31 -12.94
N GLY A 160 -4.70 -2.87 -11.94
CA GLY A 160 -5.08 -3.69 -10.79
C GLY A 160 -4.11 -3.54 -9.61
N HIS A 161 -4.51 -4.05 -8.47
CA HIS A 161 -3.74 -3.95 -7.23
C HIS A 161 -3.08 -5.29 -6.88
N PRO A 162 -1.80 -5.33 -6.43
CA PRO A 162 -1.07 -6.57 -6.14
C PRO A 162 -1.72 -7.43 -5.05
N VAL A 163 -2.51 -6.84 -4.16
CA VAL A 163 -3.21 -7.56 -3.09
C VAL A 163 -4.06 -8.74 -3.60
N VAL A 164 -4.55 -8.67 -4.85
CA VAL A 164 -5.39 -9.74 -5.43
C VAL A 164 -4.61 -10.99 -5.81
N THR A 165 -3.30 -10.90 -5.88
CA THR A 165 -2.38 -12.02 -6.15
C THR A 165 -1.58 -12.44 -4.92
N ASP A 166 -1.76 -11.74 -3.79
CA ASP A 166 -1.09 -12.09 -2.55
C ASP A 166 -1.60 -13.42 -2.03
N VAL A 167 -0.68 -14.26 -1.56
CA VAL A 167 -1.01 -15.53 -0.95
C VAL A 167 -1.86 -15.29 0.29
N GLN A 168 -3.06 -15.82 0.30
CA GLN A 168 -3.96 -15.83 1.46
C GLN A 168 -3.82 -17.16 2.21
N ALA A 169 -4.07 -17.14 3.52
CA ALA A 169 -4.16 -18.38 4.29
C ALA A 169 -5.41 -19.18 3.92
N SER A 170 -5.30 -20.50 3.91
CA SER A 170 -6.44 -21.39 3.75
C SER A 170 -7.29 -21.46 5.03
N VAL A 171 -8.45 -22.09 4.92
CA VAL A 171 -9.32 -22.36 6.09
C VAL A 171 -8.62 -23.27 7.08
N GLU A 172 -7.88 -24.25 6.57
CA GLU A 172 -7.11 -25.21 7.36
C GLU A 172 -5.97 -24.52 8.14
N GLU A 173 -5.26 -23.57 7.51
CA GLU A 173 -4.21 -22.78 8.14
C GLU A 173 -4.80 -21.88 9.25
N ALA A 174 -5.96 -21.27 8.99
CA ALA A 174 -6.67 -20.48 10.01
C ALA A 174 -7.13 -21.35 11.21
N HIS A 175 -7.63 -22.56 10.95
CA HIS A 175 -8.01 -23.50 11.99
C HIS A 175 -6.79 -23.99 12.79
N ALA A 176 -5.68 -24.30 12.11
CA ALA A 176 -4.42 -24.69 12.75
C ALA A 176 -3.91 -23.57 13.67
N PHE A 177 -3.96 -22.32 13.23
CA PHE A 177 -3.63 -21.13 14.04
C PHE A 177 -4.48 -21.05 15.32
N ARG A 178 -5.81 -21.21 15.21
CA ARG A 178 -6.71 -21.21 16.38
C ARG A 178 -6.38 -22.36 17.37
N THR A 179 -6.02 -23.51 16.83
CA THR A 179 -5.65 -24.69 17.65
C THR A 179 -4.32 -24.48 18.35
N GLU A 180 -3.30 -24.01 17.65
CA GLU A 180 -1.96 -23.72 18.19
C GLU A 180 -2.01 -22.75 19.37
N HIS A 181 -2.84 -21.71 19.25
CA HIS A 181 -3.00 -20.69 20.29
C HIS A 181 -4.12 -20.97 21.29
N SER A 182 -4.73 -22.15 21.24
CA SER A 182 -5.81 -22.56 22.15
C SER A 182 -7.02 -21.61 22.15
N PHE A 183 -7.38 -21.05 21.01
CA PHE A 183 -8.52 -20.14 20.87
C PHE A 183 -9.86 -20.87 20.75
N GLY A 184 -9.86 -22.11 20.23
CA GLY A 184 -11.11 -22.87 20.02
C GLY A 184 -12.11 -22.08 19.18
N GLU A 185 -13.36 -22.04 19.67
CA GLU A 185 -14.48 -21.31 19.03
C GLU A 185 -14.59 -19.84 19.47
N ALA A 186 -13.68 -19.36 20.31
CA ALA A 186 -13.70 -17.96 20.76
C ALA A 186 -13.51 -17.00 19.58
N GLN A 187 -14.23 -15.89 19.56
CA GLN A 187 -14.03 -14.85 18.56
C GLN A 187 -12.62 -14.25 18.67
N VAL A 188 -12.08 -13.82 17.53
CA VAL A 188 -10.72 -13.25 17.41
C VAL A 188 -10.79 -11.85 16.83
N ALA A 189 -10.21 -10.88 17.53
CA ALA A 189 -10.05 -9.51 17.03
C ALA A 189 -8.59 -9.22 16.71
N LEU A 190 -8.32 -8.77 15.46
CA LEU A 190 -7.03 -8.20 15.10
C LEU A 190 -6.95 -6.74 15.52
N VAL A 191 -5.77 -6.35 16.01
CA VAL A 191 -5.48 -4.96 16.34
C VAL A 191 -4.23 -4.52 15.60
N LEU A 192 -4.37 -3.53 14.70
CA LEU A 192 -3.36 -3.09 13.76
C LEU A 192 -3.12 -1.58 13.93
N PRO A 193 -2.35 -1.16 14.96
CA PRO A 193 -2.21 0.25 15.33
C PRO A 193 -1.28 1.04 14.39
N GLY A 194 -0.82 0.42 13.31
CA GLY A 194 0.06 1.03 12.31
C GLY A 194 1.44 0.43 12.26
N SER A 195 2.22 0.87 11.27
CA SER A 195 3.60 0.41 11.02
C SER A 195 4.67 1.46 11.36
N ARG A 196 4.27 2.66 11.73
CA ARG A 196 5.15 3.78 12.08
C ARG A 196 5.07 4.10 13.57
N ARG A 197 6.20 4.49 14.16
CA ARG A 197 6.27 4.84 15.61
C ARG A 197 5.21 5.85 16.02
N GLY A 198 5.00 6.91 15.23
CA GLY A 198 4.00 7.95 15.53
C GLY A 198 2.55 7.46 15.47
N GLU A 199 2.25 6.48 14.62
CA GLU A 199 0.95 5.82 14.54
C GLU A 199 0.71 4.97 15.80
N VAL A 200 1.62 4.03 16.08
CA VAL A 200 1.52 3.13 17.23
C VAL A 200 1.44 3.91 18.54
N SER A 201 2.32 4.88 18.78
CA SER A 201 2.32 5.67 20.02
C SER A 201 1.01 6.42 20.26
N ARG A 202 0.29 6.75 19.18
CA ARG A 202 -0.98 7.49 19.26
C ARG A 202 -2.20 6.56 19.34
N LEU A 203 -2.22 5.52 18.51
CA LEU A 203 -3.39 4.67 18.33
C LEU A 203 -3.47 3.53 19.35
N ALA A 204 -2.34 2.97 19.81
CA ALA A 204 -2.38 1.86 20.73
C ALA A 204 -3.08 2.17 22.06
N PRO A 205 -2.89 3.35 22.70
CA PRO A 205 -3.68 3.72 23.87
C PRO A 205 -5.19 3.78 23.59
N ILE A 206 -5.59 4.46 22.49
CA ILE A 206 -6.99 4.61 22.08
C ILE A 206 -7.61 3.24 21.81
N PHE A 207 -6.89 2.33 21.17
CA PHE A 207 -7.37 0.98 20.86
C PHE A 207 -7.51 0.14 22.13
N GLY A 208 -6.58 0.25 23.08
CA GLY A 208 -6.69 -0.42 24.38
C GLY A 208 -7.92 0.03 25.17
N GLU A 209 -8.19 1.34 25.22
CA GLU A 209 -9.38 1.90 25.86
C GLU A 209 -10.67 1.46 25.14
N ALA A 210 -10.68 1.40 23.80
CA ALA A 210 -11.81 0.94 23.01
C ALA A 210 -12.12 -0.55 23.23
N LEU A 211 -11.08 -1.37 23.41
CA LEU A 211 -11.24 -2.81 23.66
C LEU A 211 -11.80 -3.12 25.03
N ALA A 212 -11.61 -2.30 26.05
CA ALA A 212 -12.07 -2.57 27.40
C ALA A 212 -13.59 -2.85 27.49
N PRO A 213 -14.49 -1.99 26.97
CA PRO A 213 -15.93 -2.29 26.96
C PRO A 213 -16.31 -3.45 26.01
N VAL A 214 -15.56 -3.66 24.91
CA VAL A 214 -15.80 -4.80 24.01
C VAL A 214 -15.51 -6.12 24.74
N LEU A 215 -14.41 -6.21 25.49
CA LEU A 215 -14.06 -7.38 26.30
C LEU A 215 -15.03 -7.63 27.46
N GLN A 216 -15.69 -6.59 27.98
CA GLN A 216 -16.78 -6.77 28.97
C GLN A 216 -18.02 -7.41 28.31
N ALA A 217 -18.34 -7.03 27.07
CA ALA A 217 -19.45 -7.60 26.31
C ALA A 217 -19.12 -9.00 25.74
N HIS A 218 -17.88 -9.26 25.43
CA HIS A 218 -17.36 -10.49 24.82
C HIS A 218 -16.15 -11.01 25.60
N PRO A 219 -16.36 -11.64 26.82
CA PRO A 219 -15.27 -12.02 27.71
C PRO A 219 -14.27 -13.04 27.16
N ASP A 220 -14.71 -13.85 26.17
CA ASP A 220 -13.89 -14.88 25.55
C ASP A 220 -13.11 -14.35 24.31
N LEU A 221 -13.33 -13.09 23.90
CA LEU A 221 -12.68 -12.49 22.72
C LEU A 221 -11.15 -12.54 22.85
N LYS A 222 -10.48 -13.09 21.84
CA LYS A 222 -9.02 -13.16 21.77
C LYS A 222 -8.47 -11.99 20.97
N ILE A 223 -7.47 -11.33 21.53
CA ILE A 223 -6.83 -10.18 20.88
C ILE A 223 -5.50 -10.63 20.26
N VAL A 224 -5.32 -10.33 18.97
CA VAL A 224 -4.10 -10.67 18.22
C VAL A 224 -3.54 -9.42 17.54
N ILE A 225 -2.24 -9.21 17.68
CA ILE A 225 -1.53 -8.04 17.14
C ILE A 225 -0.37 -8.50 16.25
N PRO A 226 -0.53 -8.56 14.94
CA PRO A 226 0.59 -8.71 14.02
C PRO A 226 1.42 -7.43 13.98
N ALA A 227 2.57 -7.43 14.66
CA ALA A 227 3.43 -6.26 14.74
C ALA A 227 4.34 -6.11 13.52
N ALA A 228 4.52 -4.88 13.03
CA ALA A 228 5.50 -4.59 11.99
C ALA A 228 6.91 -4.45 12.60
N ALA A 229 7.95 -4.93 11.89
CA ALA A 229 9.33 -4.98 12.40
C ALA A 229 9.83 -3.66 13.04
N PRO A 230 9.62 -2.48 12.44
CA PRO A 230 10.15 -1.23 13.00
C PRO A 230 9.51 -0.80 14.32
N VAL A 231 8.38 -1.41 14.68
CA VAL A 231 7.55 -0.99 15.84
C VAL A 231 7.21 -2.13 16.81
N GLU A 232 7.74 -3.33 16.61
CA GLU A 232 7.39 -4.50 17.43
C GLU A 232 7.61 -4.27 18.93
N GLU A 233 8.79 -3.75 19.31
CA GLU A 233 9.10 -3.44 20.71
C GLU A 233 8.18 -2.33 21.26
N LEU A 234 7.90 -1.31 20.45
CA LEU A 234 6.98 -0.24 20.83
C LEU A 234 5.56 -0.78 21.07
N VAL A 235 5.08 -1.69 20.20
CA VAL A 235 3.79 -2.36 20.39
C VAL A 235 3.77 -3.15 21.69
N ARG A 236 4.80 -3.98 21.98
CA ARG A 236 4.89 -4.75 23.23
C ARG A 236 4.79 -3.86 24.48
N ASN A 237 5.49 -2.72 24.44
CA ASN A 237 5.45 -1.76 25.55
C ASN A 237 4.09 -1.06 25.67
N ALA A 238 3.48 -0.68 24.53
CA ALA A 238 2.23 0.05 24.52
C ALA A 238 1.01 -0.79 24.99
N VAL A 239 1.07 -2.12 24.83
CA VAL A 239 -0.03 -3.00 25.24
C VAL A 239 0.11 -3.56 26.64
N ALA A 240 1.20 -3.27 27.34
CA ALA A 240 1.47 -3.79 28.67
C ALA A 240 0.41 -3.34 29.70
N ASP A 241 -0.15 -2.15 29.50
CA ASP A 241 -1.17 -1.57 30.38
C ASP A 241 -2.61 -1.86 29.93
N TRP A 242 -2.81 -2.69 28.89
CA TRP A 242 -4.15 -3.05 28.44
C TRP A 242 -4.85 -3.98 29.43
N SER A 243 -6.18 -3.95 29.45
CA SER A 243 -7.03 -4.83 30.31
C SER A 243 -6.97 -6.30 29.88
N CYS A 244 -6.25 -6.65 28.83
CA CYS A 244 -6.06 -8.02 28.36
C CYS A 244 -4.60 -8.25 27.94
N THR A 245 -4.21 -9.52 27.78
CA THR A 245 -2.90 -9.90 27.26
C THR A 245 -3.05 -10.35 25.81
N PRO A 246 -2.72 -9.51 24.82
CA PRO A 246 -2.83 -9.88 23.41
C PRO A 246 -1.75 -10.88 22.99
N LEU A 247 -2.07 -11.73 22.00
CA LEU A 247 -1.06 -12.50 21.26
C LEU A 247 -0.36 -11.56 20.27
N ILE A 248 0.95 -11.37 20.42
CA ILE A 248 1.74 -10.55 19.49
C ILE A 248 2.47 -11.47 18.53
N ILE A 249 2.14 -11.36 17.23
CA ILE A 249 2.82 -12.08 16.14
C ILE A 249 3.99 -11.25 15.66
N ARG A 250 5.15 -11.88 15.54
CA ARG A 250 6.39 -11.23 15.08
C ARG A 250 6.34 -10.95 13.58
N SER A 251 6.99 -9.88 13.17
CA SER A 251 6.98 -9.42 11.78
C SER A 251 7.57 -10.41 10.77
N GLU A 252 8.53 -11.23 11.20
CA GLU A 252 9.20 -12.25 10.38
C GLU A 252 8.28 -13.45 10.10
N ASP A 253 7.29 -13.69 10.95
CA ASP A 253 6.37 -14.81 10.81
C ASP A 253 5.19 -14.48 9.89
N LYS A 254 5.50 -14.42 8.60
CA LYS A 254 4.53 -14.10 7.55
C LYS A 254 3.39 -15.13 7.46
N ALA A 255 3.67 -16.40 7.77
CA ALA A 255 2.66 -17.46 7.75
C ALA A 255 1.64 -17.26 8.87
N GLN A 256 2.12 -17.06 10.10
CA GLN A 256 1.27 -16.77 11.25
C GLN A 256 0.45 -15.49 11.07
N LYS A 257 1.07 -14.43 10.50
CA LYS A 257 0.33 -13.20 10.15
C LYS A 257 -0.85 -13.50 9.22
N ARG A 258 -0.62 -14.23 8.11
CA ARG A 258 -1.70 -14.58 7.16
C ARG A 258 -2.78 -15.44 7.81
N ALA A 259 -2.38 -16.44 8.60
CA ALA A 259 -3.30 -17.30 9.30
C ALA A 259 -4.15 -16.51 10.32
N ALA A 260 -3.55 -15.58 11.07
CA ALA A 260 -4.27 -14.69 11.98
C ALA A 260 -5.29 -13.79 11.26
N PHE A 261 -4.89 -13.21 10.09
CA PHE A 261 -5.82 -12.41 9.28
C PHE A 261 -7.02 -13.26 8.85
N LYS A 262 -6.81 -14.48 8.41
CA LYS A 262 -7.88 -15.39 7.99
C LYS A 262 -8.72 -15.93 9.16
N ALA A 263 -8.11 -16.11 10.32
CA ALA A 263 -8.75 -16.65 11.53
C ALA A 263 -9.60 -15.62 12.31
N ALA A 264 -9.43 -14.32 12.01
CA ALA A 264 -10.07 -13.26 12.75
C ALA A 264 -11.52 -13.02 12.31
N ASP A 265 -12.36 -12.70 13.29
CA ASP A 265 -13.78 -12.38 13.12
C ASP A 265 -13.99 -10.87 12.92
N VAL A 266 -13.09 -10.04 13.46
CA VAL A 266 -13.12 -8.58 13.33
C VAL A 266 -11.71 -8.00 13.41
N ALA A 267 -11.53 -6.80 12.89
CA ALA A 267 -10.28 -6.04 13.04
C ALA A 267 -10.53 -4.58 13.40
N ILE A 268 -9.63 -4.00 14.19
CA ILE A 268 -9.44 -2.56 14.31
C ILE A 268 -8.09 -2.20 13.68
N ALA A 269 -8.09 -1.29 12.71
CA ALA A 269 -6.88 -0.99 11.97
C ALA A 269 -6.68 0.52 11.76
N ALA A 270 -5.42 0.94 11.76
CA ALA A 270 -5.03 2.24 11.27
C ALA A 270 -5.38 2.39 9.77
N SER A 271 -5.71 3.62 9.35
CA SER A 271 -6.01 3.89 7.94
C SER A 271 -4.79 3.63 7.04
N GLY A 272 -4.98 2.91 5.95
CA GLY A 272 -3.93 2.58 4.98
C GLY A 272 -4.26 1.36 4.12
N THR A 273 -3.24 0.84 3.45
CA THR A 273 -3.35 -0.35 2.57
C THR A 273 -3.72 -1.63 3.31
N VAL A 274 -3.53 -1.69 4.63
CA VAL A 274 -3.91 -2.83 5.46
C VAL A 274 -5.42 -3.16 5.36
N SER A 275 -6.27 -2.17 5.06
CA SER A 275 -7.69 -2.41 4.79
C SER A 275 -7.92 -3.34 3.59
N LEU A 276 -7.03 -3.31 2.60
CA LEU A 276 -7.08 -4.22 1.45
C LEU A 276 -6.58 -5.62 1.80
N GLU A 277 -5.57 -5.73 2.69
CA GLU A 277 -5.11 -7.03 3.20
C GLU A 277 -6.22 -7.73 3.99
N LEU A 278 -6.92 -6.98 4.85
CA LEU A 278 -8.08 -7.47 5.60
C LEU A 278 -9.23 -7.88 4.67
N ALA A 279 -9.53 -7.05 3.66
CA ALA A 279 -10.55 -7.39 2.67
C ALA A 279 -10.20 -8.65 1.86
N ALA A 280 -8.93 -8.85 1.50
CA ALA A 280 -8.46 -10.05 0.80
C ALA A 280 -8.56 -11.30 1.68
N ALA A 281 -8.33 -11.18 3.00
CA ALA A 281 -8.52 -12.26 3.98
C ALA A 281 -10.02 -12.53 4.27
N GLY A 282 -10.90 -11.57 3.97
CA GLY A 282 -12.33 -11.63 4.29
C GLY A 282 -12.65 -11.20 5.73
N THR A 283 -11.77 -10.45 6.38
CA THR A 283 -11.91 -10.03 7.77
C THR A 283 -12.60 -8.67 7.86
N PRO A 284 -13.81 -8.59 8.46
CA PRO A 284 -14.49 -7.32 8.71
C PRO A 284 -13.67 -6.39 9.60
N MET A 285 -13.81 -5.07 9.38
CA MET A 285 -12.93 -4.13 10.05
C MET A 285 -13.61 -2.81 10.42
N VAL A 286 -13.10 -2.15 11.44
CA VAL A 286 -13.25 -0.71 11.65
C VAL A 286 -11.92 -0.02 11.38
N ILE A 287 -11.96 1.14 10.73
CA ILE A 287 -10.78 1.94 10.48
C ILE A 287 -10.77 3.13 11.43
N ALA A 288 -9.66 3.28 12.17
CA ALA A 288 -9.49 4.40 13.08
C ALA A 288 -8.12 5.07 12.84
N TYR A 289 -8.11 6.38 12.76
CA TYR A 289 -6.89 7.13 12.54
C TYR A 289 -6.93 8.48 13.21
N ASP A 290 -5.93 8.75 14.01
CA ASP A 290 -5.74 10.04 14.63
C ASP A 290 -4.41 10.69 14.20
N MET A 291 -4.43 12.01 14.16
CA MET A 291 -3.29 12.83 13.78
C MET A 291 -3.20 14.07 14.68
N SER A 292 -2.04 14.72 14.69
CA SER A 292 -1.87 15.94 15.49
C SER A 292 -2.94 16.99 15.15
N TRP A 293 -3.29 17.82 16.11
CA TRP A 293 -4.30 18.88 15.93
C TRP A 293 -4.01 19.78 14.71
N LEU A 294 -2.75 20.15 14.49
CA LEU A 294 -2.34 20.92 13.32
C LEU A 294 -2.60 20.14 12.01
N SER A 295 -2.28 18.85 12.00
CA SER A 295 -2.54 18.00 10.84
C SER A 295 -4.03 17.84 10.57
N ARG A 296 -4.87 17.71 11.62
CA ARG A 296 -6.34 17.67 11.49
C ARG A 296 -6.88 18.91 10.80
N GLN A 297 -6.41 20.12 11.20
CA GLN A 297 -6.84 21.38 10.60
C GLN A 297 -6.44 21.52 9.13
N VAL A 298 -5.23 21.11 8.78
CA VAL A 298 -4.72 21.19 7.41
C VAL A 298 -5.37 20.14 6.53
N ILE A 299 -5.35 18.86 6.95
CA ILE A 299 -5.85 17.74 6.16
C ILE A 299 -7.37 17.81 6.02
N GLY A 300 -8.11 18.13 7.09
CA GLY A 300 -9.57 18.24 7.04
C GLY A 300 -10.08 19.29 6.04
N ARG A 301 -9.31 20.39 5.81
CA ARG A 301 -9.64 21.39 4.78
C ARG A 301 -9.21 20.99 3.37
N MET A 302 -8.29 20.05 3.26
CA MET A 302 -7.71 19.61 1.97
C MET A 302 -8.33 18.32 1.44
N LEU A 303 -8.96 17.52 2.31
CA LEU A 303 -9.67 16.32 1.91
C LEU A 303 -10.85 16.68 1.02
N LYS A 304 -10.87 16.05 -0.17
CA LYS A 304 -11.95 16.20 -1.17
C LYS A 304 -12.88 15.01 -1.22
N VAL A 305 -12.62 14.01 -0.39
CA VAL A 305 -13.36 12.76 -0.32
C VAL A 305 -14.02 12.62 1.04
N ASP A 306 -15.15 11.98 1.07
CA ASP A 306 -15.94 11.72 2.29
C ASP A 306 -15.57 10.41 2.98
N THR A 307 -14.65 9.63 2.40
CA THR A 307 -14.07 8.41 2.97
C THR A 307 -12.59 8.31 2.60
N VAL A 308 -11.78 7.78 3.50
CA VAL A 308 -10.34 7.54 3.28
C VAL A 308 -9.99 6.06 3.22
N THR A 309 -10.94 5.18 3.54
CA THR A 309 -10.77 3.74 3.47
C THR A 309 -10.83 3.24 2.05
N LEU A 310 -9.78 2.54 1.62
CA LEU A 310 -9.68 2.05 0.24
C LEU A 310 -10.81 1.09 -0.13
N VAL A 311 -11.28 0.26 0.81
CA VAL A 311 -12.45 -0.61 0.59
C VAL A 311 -13.69 0.21 0.23
N ASN A 312 -13.99 1.26 0.99
CA ASN A 312 -15.13 2.13 0.72
C ASN A 312 -15.01 2.86 -0.62
N LEU A 313 -13.81 3.36 -0.92
CA LEU A 313 -13.53 4.05 -2.19
C LEU A 313 -13.70 3.12 -3.40
N VAL A 314 -13.11 1.92 -3.33
CA VAL A 314 -13.14 0.97 -4.45
C VAL A 314 -14.52 0.35 -4.62
N SER A 315 -15.21 -0.03 -3.53
CA SER A 315 -16.55 -0.59 -3.58
C SER A 315 -17.65 0.44 -3.84
N GLU A 316 -17.31 1.74 -3.70
CA GLU A 316 -18.28 2.86 -3.77
C GLU A 316 -19.38 2.77 -2.69
N THR A 317 -18.99 2.24 -1.52
CA THR A 317 -19.89 2.09 -0.36
C THR A 317 -19.35 2.87 0.85
N ARG A 318 -20.06 2.78 1.98
CA ARG A 318 -19.63 3.22 3.31
C ARG A 318 -19.79 2.09 4.32
N ALA A 319 -19.58 0.86 3.85
CA ALA A 319 -19.78 -0.35 4.66
C ALA A 319 -18.71 -0.49 5.77
N VAL A 320 -17.49 0.04 5.55
CA VAL A 320 -16.45 0.07 6.58
C VAL A 320 -16.58 1.33 7.41
N PRO A 321 -16.89 1.22 8.72
CA PRO A 321 -16.92 2.37 9.63
C PRO A 321 -15.56 3.02 9.76
N GLU A 322 -15.55 4.36 9.76
CA GLU A 322 -14.34 5.18 9.85
C GLU A 322 -14.42 6.12 11.05
N PHE A 323 -13.43 6.06 11.91
CA PHE A 323 -13.27 6.93 13.06
C PHE A 323 -12.00 7.77 12.89
N ILE A 324 -12.13 8.94 12.24
CA ILE A 324 -10.99 9.74 11.80
C ILE A 324 -10.92 11.05 12.57
N GLY A 325 -9.74 11.36 13.10
CA GLY A 325 -9.48 12.64 13.76
C GLY A 325 -10.29 12.83 15.03
N ALA A 326 -11.28 13.73 15.05
CA ALA A 326 -12.11 13.99 16.23
C ALA A 326 -13.05 12.83 16.58
N ASP A 327 -13.38 11.97 15.61
CA ASP A 327 -14.24 10.80 15.78
C ASP A 327 -13.45 9.56 16.23
N CYS A 328 -12.11 9.63 16.26
CA CYS A 328 -11.23 8.56 16.72
C CYS A 328 -11.20 8.54 18.27
N ILE A 329 -12.33 8.18 18.86
CA ILE A 329 -12.53 8.08 20.30
C ILE A 329 -12.95 6.66 20.70
N PRO A 330 -12.50 6.17 21.87
CA PRO A 330 -12.68 4.77 22.31
C PRO A 330 -14.13 4.27 22.24
N GLU A 331 -15.10 5.08 22.68
CA GLU A 331 -16.50 4.68 22.76
C GLU A 331 -17.11 4.41 21.39
N ARG A 332 -16.77 5.26 20.37
CA ARG A 332 -17.29 5.08 19.01
C ARG A 332 -16.68 3.87 18.33
N ILE A 333 -15.38 3.67 18.54
CA ILE A 333 -14.65 2.51 18.02
C ILE A 333 -15.22 1.21 18.63
N ALA A 334 -15.44 1.19 19.93
CA ALA A 334 -16.05 0.06 20.63
C ALA A 334 -17.46 -0.25 20.11
N GLY A 335 -18.27 0.78 19.85
CA GLY A 335 -19.58 0.62 19.21
C GLY A 335 -19.48 -0.07 17.85
N GLY A 336 -18.61 0.41 16.98
CA GLY A 336 -18.40 -0.19 15.65
C GLY A 336 -17.88 -1.63 15.72
N LEU A 337 -16.99 -1.96 16.67
CA LEU A 337 -16.53 -3.34 16.88
C LEU A 337 -17.66 -4.26 17.32
N ASN A 338 -18.51 -3.84 18.29
CA ASN A 338 -19.64 -4.62 18.77
C ASN A 338 -20.69 -4.86 17.66
N GLU A 339 -20.96 -3.86 16.82
CA GLU A 339 -21.84 -4.00 15.66
C GLU A 339 -21.31 -5.06 14.69
N LEU A 340 -20.01 -5.04 14.37
CA LEU A 340 -19.41 -6.01 13.46
C LEU A 340 -19.30 -7.42 14.04
N LEU A 341 -19.05 -7.56 15.34
CA LEU A 341 -19.06 -8.85 16.00
C LEU A 341 -20.46 -9.48 15.99
N SER A 342 -21.52 -8.66 15.91
CA SER A 342 -22.92 -9.10 15.84
C SER A 342 -23.38 -9.38 14.41
N ASP A 343 -23.02 -8.51 13.43
CA ASP A 343 -23.37 -8.66 12.01
C ASP A 343 -22.30 -8.11 11.06
N PRO A 344 -21.41 -8.96 10.54
CA PRO A 344 -20.38 -8.58 9.58
C PRO A 344 -20.90 -8.51 8.11
N THR A 345 -22.14 -8.92 7.86
CA THR A 345 -22.70 -9.16 6.50
C THR A 345 -22.54 -7.94 5.55
N PRO A 346 -22.83 -6.70 5.96
CA PRO A 346 -22.70 -5.55 5.07
C PRO A 346 -21.30 -5.34 4.54
N GLN A 347 -20.27 -5.65 5.34
CA GLN A 347 -18.87 -5.51 4.91
C GLN A 347 -18.41 -6.65 4.02
N THR A 348 -18.90 -7.86 4.23
CA THR A 348 -18.52 -9.02 3.41
C THR A 348 -18.73 -8.75 1.92
N GLN A 349 -19.88 -8.20 1.56
CA GLN A 349 -20.20 -7.84 0.17
C GLN A 349 -19.29 -6.73 -0.36
N ALA A 350 -19.02 -5.69 0.43
CA ALA A 350 -18.16 -4.59 0.05
C ALA A 350 -16.71 -5.03 -0.17
N MET A 351 -16.19 -5.92 0.69
CA MET A 351 -14.85 -6.50 0.57
C MET A 351 -14.73 -7.35 -0.70
N GLN A 352 -15.70 -8.22 -0.99
CA GLN A 352 -15.74 -9.03 -2.20
C GLN A 352 -15.76 -8.16 -3.46
N ASN A 353 -16.64 -7.16 -3.50
CA ASN A 353 -16.72 -6.20 -4.61
C ASN A 353 -15.38 -5.46 -4.79
N THR A 354 -14.73 -5.09 -3.70
CA THR A 354 -13.40 -4.46 -3.74
C THR A 354 -12.38 -5.36 -4.41
N MET A 355 -12.29 -6.63 -4.01
CA MET A 355 -11.32 -7.55 -4.59
C MET A 355 -11.58 -7.78 -6.10
N VAL A 356 -12.83 -7.95 -6.50
CA VAL A 356 -13.21 -8.10 -7.91
C VAL A 356 -12.82 -6.84 -8.70
N ARG A 357 -13.16 -5.64 -8.20
CA ARG A 357 -12.82 -4.38 -8.86
C ARG A 357 -11.31 -4.11 -8.94
N LEU A 358 -10.53 -4.64 -8.01
CA LEU A 358 -9.07 -4.59 -8.05
C LEU A 358 -8.42 -5.62 -8.98
N GLY A 359 -9.21 -6.53 -9.54
CA GLY A 359 -8.77 -7.49 -10.57
C GLY A 359 -8.69 -8.94 -10.11
N GLN A 360 -9.26 -9.31 -8.96
CA GLN A 360 -9.32 -10.71 -8.51
C GLN A 360 -10.04 -11.59 -9.53
N GLY A 361 -9.48 -12.75 -9.82
CA GLY A 361 -10.01 -13.70 -10.81
C GLY A 361 -9.74 -13.33 -12.27
N GLY A 362 -9.14 -12.17 -12.53
CA GLY A 362 -8.72 -11.74 -13.85
C GLY A 362 -7.23 -11.98 -14.13
N GLU A 363 -6.73 -11.33 -15.18
CA GLU A 363 -5.32 -11.38 -15.52
C GLU A 363 -4.48 -10.67 -14.43
N ALA A 364 -3.34 -11.28 -14.08
CA ALA A 364 -2.47 -10.78 -13.02
C ALA A 364 -2.04 -9.30 -13.25
N PRO A 365 -2.02 -8.46 -12.21
CA PRO A 365 -1.65 -7.04 -12.31
C PRO A 365 -0.31 -6.80 -13.01
N GLY A 366 0.70 -7.66 -12.77
CA GLY A 366 2.01 -7.58 -13.44
C GLY A 366 1.92 -7.74 -14.96
N ILE A 367 1.11 -8.68 -15.47
CA ILE A 367 0.87 -8.88 -16.90
C ILE A 367 0.09 -7.69 -17.49
N ARG A 368 -0.94 -7.21 -16.79
CA ARG A 368 -1.71 -6.03 -17.22
C ARG A 368 -0.81 -4.79 -17.30
N ALA A 369 0.06 -4.60 -16.33
CA ALA A 369 1.03 -3.51 -16.33
C ALA A 369 2.01 -3.62 -17.50
N ALA A 370 2.52 -4.82 -17.77
CA ALA A 370 3.40 -5.08 -18.91
C ALA A 370 2.70 -4.77 -20.25
N LYS A 371 1.47 -5.22 -20.44
CA LYS A 371 0.66 -4.90 -21.64
C LYS A 371 0.42 -3.41 -21.80
N ALA A 372 0.14 -2.69 -20.72
CA ALA A 372 -0.05 -1.23 -20.73
C ALA A 372 1.22 -0.50 -21.15
N VAL A 373 2.39 -0.91 -20.65
CA VAL A 373 3.70 -0.36 -21.06
C VAL A 373 3.94 -0.59 -22.55
N LEU A 374 3.77 -1.82 -23.03
CA LEU A 374 3.98 -2.18 -24.45
C LEU A 374 3.02 -1.43 -25.38
N SER A 375 1.75 -1.33 -24.99
CA SER A 375 0.76 -0.53 -25.75
C SER A 375 1.18 0.94 -25.82
N GLY A 376 1.73 1.49 -24.73
CA GLY A 376 2.23 2.85 -24.71
C GLY A 376 3.40 3.08 -25.69
N LEU A 377 4.31 2.14 -25.79
CA LEU A 377 5.46 2.19 -26.72
C LEU A 377 5.01 2.16 -28.20
N SER A 378 4.02 1.31 -28.51
CA SER A 378 3.50 1.18 -29.90
C SER A 378 2.82 2.46 -30.40
N HIS A 379 2.20 3.24 -29.53
CA HIS A 379 1.57 4.52 -29.89
C HIS A 379 2.58 5.65 -30.12
N SER A 380 3.73 5.59 -29.45
CA SER A 380 4.80 6.60 -29.63
C SER A 380 5.53 6.47 -30.98
N GLY A 381 5.52 5.29 -31.60
CA GLY A 381 6.16 5.03 -32.90
C GLY A 381 5.35 5.46 -34.12
N LYS A 382 4.11 5.96 -33.97
CA LYS A 382 3.23 6.36 -35.08
C LYS A 382 3.16 7.88 -35.32
N THR A 383 3.91 8.68 -34.58
CA THR A 383 3.95 10.14 -34.69
C THR A 383 5.29 10.60 -35.31
N HIS A 384 5.63 10.08 -36.47
CA HIS A 384 6.69 10.62 -37.34
C HIS A 384 6.20 10.67 -38.76
#